data_d9e7965e942bb8c222ec29e87ca5c7a4
#
_entry.id   d9e7965e942bb8c222ec29e87ca5c7a4
#
_cell.length_a   1.000
_cell.length_b   1.000
_cell.length_c   1.000
_cell.angle_alpha   90.00
_cell.angle_beta   90.00
_cell.angle_gamma   90.00
#
_symmetry.space_group_name_H-M   'P 1'
#
loop_
_entity.id
_entity.type
_entity.pdbx_description
1 polymer ?
#
loop_
_entity_poly.entity_id
_entity_poly.type
_entity_poly.pdbx_seq_one_letter_code
_entity_poly.pdbx_strand_id
1 'polypeptide(L)'
;FLSAAVRVCMLVAAVGTGLVCIGISAYDKPEYYLGIKKQEPLRVKDMLEVLKGNKPLQAYIAAQASDKIAQQTASQAVITTMLFGIIIGDMSLATMLSVISMLPSIVFAGFGAKYAGKYGSKNAIVTWTKICMVVAVISLVFFIVIDPNTISSFGFTMIAYVVLTLILNGAKMCVTTADVSFMADIVDYELDRSGRYVPAVITGTYSLIDKLISSLSALIATGAVAIIGYTKTMPQTN
;
A
#
# COMPACT_ATOMS: atom_id res chain seq x y z
N PHE A 1 11.53 27.19 9.62
CA PHE A 1 10.32 27.18 8.74
C PHE A 1 9.65 25.80 8.75
N LEU A 2 10.36 24.71 8.43
CA LEU A 2 9.82 23.36 8.40
C LEU A 2 9.20 22.92 9.74
N SER A 3 9.83 23.25 10.87
CA SER A 3 9.32 22.94 12.21
C SER A 3 7.99 23.64 12.52
N ALA A 4 7.77 24.84 12.03
CA ALA A 4 6.53 25.59 12.21
C ALA A 4 5.40 24.96 11.36
N ALA A 5 5.67 24.61 10.10
CA ALA A 5 4.71 23.92 9.25
C ALA A 5 4.29 22.56 9.82
N VAL A 6 5.24 21.77 10.31
CA VAL A 6 4.95 20.48 10.97
C VAL A 6 4.07 20.67 12.20
N ARG A 7 4.34 21.67 13.06
CA ARG A 7 3.51 21.96 14.23
C ARG A 7 2.08 22.31 13.84
N VAL A 8 1.90 23.16 12.82
CA VAL A 8 0.56 23.52 12.32
C VAL A 8 -0.17 22.29 11.78
N CYS A 9 0.48 21.45 10.97
CA CYS A 9 -0.11 20.21 10.48
C CYS A 9 -0.52 19.26 11.61
N MET A 10 0.30 19.12 12.65
CA MET A 10 -0.02 18.31 13.83
C MET A 10 -1.23 18.84 14.59
N LEU A 11 -1.34 20.15 14.78
CA LEU A 11 -2.51 20.78 15.41
C LEU A 11 -3.79 20.55 14.59
N VAL A 12 -3.72 20.78 13.28
CA VAL A 12 -4.87 20.53 12.38
C VAL A 12 -5.29 19.06 12.40
N ALA A 13 -4.34 18.15 12.37
CA ALA A 13 -4.62 16.71 12.46
C ALA A 13 -5.24 16.34 13.81
N ALA A 14 -4.72 16.87 14.92
CA ALA A 14 -5.26 16.61 16.26
C ALA A 14 -6.70 17.13 16.41
N VAL A 15 -6.96 18.36 15.95
CA VAL A 15 -8.32 18.93 15.96
C VAL A 15 -9.26 18.14 15.07
N GLY A 16 -8.83 17.81 13.84
CA GLY A 16 -9.62 17.00 12.91
C GLY A 16 -9.98 15.62 13.48
N THR A 17 -9.00 14.93 14.07
CA THR A 17 -9.22 13.65 14.74
C THR A 17 -10.18 13.79 15.92
N GLY A 18 -10.03 14.84 16.74
CA GLY A 18 -10.93 15.12 17.85
C GLY A 18 -12.37 15.33 17.39
N LEU A 19 -12.59 16.11 16.34
CA LEU A 19 -13.93 16.34 15.77
C LEU A 19 -14.56 15.04 15.24
N VAL A 20 -13.77 14.20 14.56
CA VAL A 20 -14.24 12.88 14.09
C VAL A 20 -14.63 11.98 15.25
N CYS A 21 -13.82 11.92 16.33
CA CYS A 21 -14.14 11.15 17.53
C CYS A 21 -15.43 11.62 18.20
N ILE A 22 -15.63 12.94 18.31
CA ILE A 22 -16.88 13.52 18.86
C ILE A 22 -18.06 13.15 17.97
N GLY A 23 -17.92 13.25 16.65
CA GLY A 23 -18.96 12.87 15.69
C GLY A 23 -19.36 11.41 15.82
N ILE A 24 -18.38 10.50 15.86
CA ILE A 24 -18.63 9.06 16.02
C ILE A 24 -19.31 8.80 17.38
N SER A 25 -18.81 9.38 18.46
CA SER A 25 -19.39 9.22 19.81
C SER A 25 -20.84 9.73 19.90
N ALA A 26 -21.17 10.80 19.19
CA ALA A 26 -22.55 11.33 19.15
C ALA A 26 -23.54 10.38 18.45
N TYR A 27 -23.05 9.60 17.48
CA TYR A 27 -23.85 8.62 16.75
C TYR A 27 -23.77 7.19 17.32
N ASP A 28 -22.85 6.93 18.24
CA ASP A 28 -22.70 5.63 18.91
C ASP A 28 -23.75 5.45 19.99
N LYS A 29 -24.97 5.11 19.56
CA LYS A 29 -26.10 4.90 20.46
C LYS A 29 -26.39 3.41 20.64
N PRO A 30 -26.63 2.95 21.88
CA PRO A 30 -26.98 1.55 22.15
C PRO A 30 -28.16 1.04 21.34
N GLU A 31 -29.09 1.92 20.95
CA GLU A 31 -30.25 1.61 20.13
C GLU A 31 -29.92 1.02 18.76
N TYR A 32 -28.78 1.37 18.20
CA TYR A 32 -28.33 0.85 16.90
C TYR A 32 -27.74 -0.56 16.98
N TYR A 33 -27.46 -1.04 18.18
CA TYR A 33 -26.88 -2.38 18.43
C TYR A 33 -27.92 -3.39 18.95
N LEU A 34 -29.21 -3.03 18.92
CA LEU A 34 -30.30 -3.92 19.33
C LEU A 34 -30.30 -5.19 18.42
N GLY A 35 -30.09 -6.33 19.06
CA GLY A 35 -30.06 -7.63 18.39
C GLY A 35 -28.68 -8.15 18.02
N ILE A 36 -27.61 -7.37 18.15
CA ILE A 36 -26.25 -7.86 18.01
C ILE A 36 -25.87 -8.62 19.27
N LYS A 37 -25.73 -9.94 19.16
CA LYS A 37 -25.18 -10.74 20.27
C LYS A 37 -23.78 -10.21 20.61
N LYS A 38 -23.52 -9.99 21.89
CA LYS A 38 -22.21 -9.60 22.40
C LYS A 38 -21.17 -10.57 21.84
N GLN A 39 -20.31 -10.09 20.95
CA GLN A 39 -19.24 -10.92 20.41
C GLN A 39 -18.25 -11.21 21.53
N GLU A 40 -17.83 -12.46 21.63
CA GLU A 40 -16.77 -12.83 22.56
C GLU A 40 -15.49 -12.04 22.21
N PRO A 41 -14.69 -11.65 23.23
CA PRO A 41 -13.44 -10.95 23.01
C PRO A 41 -12.52 -11.77 22.12
N LEU A 42 -11.94 -11.13 21.13
CA LEU A 42 -11.01 -11.69 20.15
C LEU A 42 -9.79 -12.27 20.87
N ARG A 43 -9.56 -13.56 20.70
CA ARG A 43 -8.39 -14.25 21.26
C ARG A 43 -7.38 -14.55 20.14
N VAL A 44 -6.10 -14.46 20.44
CA VAL A 44 -5.02 -14.84 19.47
C VAL A 44 -5.19 -16.29 19.00
N LYS A 45 -5.75 -17.16 19.83
CA LYS A 45 -6.05 -18.55 19.48
C LYS A 45 -7.07 -18.62 18.32
N ASP A 46 -8.11 -17.78 18.33
CA ASP A 46 -9.12 -17.74 17.27
C ASP A 46 -8.51 -17.28 15.94
N MET A 47 -7.58 -16.32 15.99
CA MET A 47 -6.82 -15.88 14.80
C MET A 47 -6.00 -17.02 14.19
N LEU A 48 -5.30 -17.80 15.03
CA LEU A 48 -4.51 -18.94 14.58
C LEU A 48 -5.38 -20.07 14.02
N GLU A 49 -6.55 -20.32 14.62
CA GLU A 49 -7.51 -21.32 14.14
C GLU A 49 -8.06 -20.96 12.77
N VAL A 50 -8.52 -19.71 12.59
CA VAL A 50 -9.00 -19.21 11.31
C VAL A 50 -7.88 -19.23 10.27
N LEU A 51 -6.67 -18.77 10.62
CA LEU A 51 -5.53 -18.78 9.71
C LEU A 51 -5.18 -20.19 9.24
N LYS A 52 -5.19 -21.19 10.11
CA LYS A 52 -4.89 -22.59 9.75
C LYS A 52 -6.00 -23.23 8.89
N GLY A 53 -7.24 -22.88 9.15
CA GLY A 53 -8.39 -23.48 8.46
C GLY A 53 -8.75 -22.81 7.14
N ASN A 54 -8.44 -21.53 6.96
CA ASN A 54 -8.86 -20.74 5.79
C ASN A 54 -7.73 -20.64 4.77
N LYS A 55 -7.72 -21.56 3.79
CA LYS A 55 -6.70 -21.59 2.72
C LYS A 55 -6.71 -20.34 1.83
N PRO A 56 -7.87 -19.77 1.41
CA PRO A 56 -7.91 -18.49 0.72
C PRO A 56 -7.23 -17.36 1.50
N LEU A 57 -7.44 -17.28 2.81
CA LEU A 57 -6.78 -16.29 3.67
C LEU A 57 -5.25 -16.48 3.68
N GLN A 58 -4.77 -17.72 3.79
CA GLN A 58 -3.33 -18.01 3.74
C GLN A 58 -2.70 -17.56 2.41
N ALA A 59 -3.33 -17.91 1.29
CA ALA A 59 -2.86 -17.53 -0.03
C ALA A 59 -2.89 -16.00 -0.23
N TYR A 60 -3.93 -15.34 0.26
CA TYR A 60 -4.06 -13.90 0.21
C TYR A 60 -2.97 -13.21 1.04
N ILE A 61 -2.75 -13.64 2.27
CA ILE A 61 -1.68 -13.10 3.13
C ILE A 61 -0.31 -13.27 2.47
N ALA A 62 -0.01 -14.42 1.87
CA ALA A 62 1.25 -14.66 1.18
C ALA A 62 1.44 -13.72 -0.02
N ALA A 63 0.39 -13.52 -0.82
CA ALA A 63 0.40 -12.60 -1.96
C ALA A 63 0.58 -11.14 -1.50
N GLN A 64 -0.20 -10.71 -0.52
CA GLN A 64 -0.12 -9.36 0.05
C GLN A 64 1.20 -9.08 0.76
N ALA A 65 1.80 -10.10 1.39
CA ALA A 65 3.11 -10.00 2.01
C ALA A 65 4.19 -9.59 1.00
N SER A 66 4.22 -10.25 -0.16
CA SER A 66 5.21 -9.95 -1.21
C SER A 66 4.98 -8.57 -1.82
N ASP A 67 3.73 -8.20 -2.09
CA ASP A 67 3.38 -6.87 -2.61
C ASP A 67 3.73 -5.77 -1.59
N LYS A 68 3.40 -5.98 -0.32
CA LYS A 68 3.69 -5.04 0.76
C LYS A 68 5.19 -4.82 0.95
N ILE A 69 6.00 -5.89 0.93
CA ILE A 69 7.46 -5.76 1.01
C ILE A 69 7.97 -4.91 -0.15
N ALA A 70 7.53 -5.16 -1.37
CA ALA A 70 7.96 -4.41 -2.54
C ALA A 70 7.56 -2.93 -2.44
N GLN A 71 6.29 -2.64 -2.13
CA GLN A 71 5.79 -1.26 -2.02
C GLN A 71 6.46 -0.49 -0.89
N GLN A 72 6.53 -1.09 0.30
CA GLN A 72 7.10 -0.42 1.48
C GLN A 72 8.61 -0.22 1.36
N THR A 73 9.33 -1.17 0.75
CA THR A 73 10.76 -1.01 0.48
C THR A 73 10.99 0.13 -0.51
N ALA A 74 10.24 0.18 -1.61
CA ALA A 74 10.37 1.25 -2.61
C ALA A 74 10.00 2.64 -2.07
N SER A 75 9.11 2.73 -1.07
CA SER A 75 8.68 4.01 -0.47
C SER A 75 9.55 4.47 0.71
N GLN A 76 10.58 3.70 1.09
CA GLN A 76 11.50 4.14 2.14
C GLN A 76 12.25 5.41 1.74
N ALA A 77 12.38 6.34 2.69
CA ALA A 77 13.04 7.63 2.45
C ALA A 77 14.47 7.47 1.90
N VAL A 78 15.20 6.46 2.39
CA VAL A 78 16.56 6.15 1.93
C VAL A 78 16.57 5.79 0.44
N ILE A 79 15.67 4.91 0.00
CA ILE A 79 15.56 4.50 -1.42
C ILE A 79 15.15 5.70 -2.28
N THR A 80 14.16 6.48 -1.84
CA THR A 80 13.72 7.67 -2.55
C THR A 80 14.85 8.70 -2.68
N THR A 81 15.62 8.94 -1.61
CA THR A 81 16.76 9.86 -1.63
C THR A 81 17.86 9.36 -2.55
N MET A 82 18.16 8.06 -2.54
CA MET A 82 19.15 7.49 -3.46
C MET A 82 18.71 7.63 -4.92
N LEU A 83 17.46 7.28 -5.23
CA LEU A 83 16.96 7.34 -6.60
C LEU A 83 16.92 8.77 -7.14
N PHE A 84 16.20 9.66 -6.43
CA PHE A 84 15.97 11.01 -6.92
C PHE A 84 17.11 11.99 -6.58
N GLY A 85 17.77 11.83 -5.43
CA GLY A 85 18.83 12.74 -5.01
C GLY A 85 20.19 12.42 -5.58
N ILE A 86 20.54 11.12 -5.75
CA ILE A 86 21.87 10.70 -6.19
C ILE A 86 21.86 10.21 -7.65
N ILE A 87 20.97 9.27 -7.99
CA ILE A 87 20.97 8.62 -9.29
C ILE A 87 20.41 9.55 -10.37
N ILE A 88 19.26 10.21 -10.12
CA ILE A 88 18.63 11.15 -11.06
C ILE A 88 19.19 12.56 -10.90
N GLY A 89 19.57 12.94 -9.66
CA GLY A 89 20.10 14.26 -9.35
C GLY A 89 19.04 15.37 -9.16
N ASP A 90 17.74 15.01 -9.12
CA ASP A 90 16.65 15.96 -8.91
C ASP A 90 15.61 15.44 -7.90
N MET A 91 15.72 15.92 -6.65
CA MET A 91 14.80 15.55 -5.59
C MET A 91 13.40 16.18 -5.75
N SER A 92 13.30 17.29 -6.49
CA SER A 92 12.01 17.95 -6.74
C SER A 92 11.08 17.08 -7.59
N LEU A 93 11.65 16.25 -8.46
CA LEU A 93 10.94 15.31 -9.32
C LEU A 93 10.14 14.27 -8.50
N ALA A 94 10.66 13.83 -7.35
CA ALA A 94 9.94 12.92 -6.45
C ALA A 94 8.64 13.53 -5.93
N THR A 95 8.71 14.79 -5.50
CA THR A 95 7.53 15.53 -5.02
C THR A 95 6.54 15.79 -6.14
N MET A 96 7.03 16.21 -7.29
CA MET A 96 6.22 16.47 -8.49
C MET A 96 5.48 15.21 -8.94
N LEU A 97 6.14 14.06 -9.01
CA LEU A 97 5.53 12.78 -9.35
C LEU A 97 4.47 12.35 -8.34
N SER A 98 4.70 12.58 -7.06
CA SER A 98 3.72 12.26 -6.03
C SER A 98 2.42 13.07 -6.21
N VAL A 99 2.53 14.34 -6.53
CA VAL A 99 1.38 15.21 -6.78
C VAL A 99 0.67 14.84 -8.09
N ILE A 100 1.44 14.67 -9.19
CA ILE A 100 0.88 14.34 -10.50
C ILE A 100 0.18 12.98 -10.50
N SER A 101 0.67 11.99 -9.75
CA SER A 101 0.06 10.67 -9.69
C SER A 101 -1.23 10.61 -8.87
N MET A 102 -1.53 11.61 -8.07
CA MET A 102 -2.70 11.62 -7.18
C MET A 102 -4.03 11.57 -7.98
N LEU A 103 -4.20 12.44 -8.96
CA LEU A 103 -5.45 12.51 -9.75
C LEU A 103 -5.68 11.25 -10.61
N PRO A 104 -4.70 10.77 -11.40
CA PRO A 104 -4.84 9.52 -12.14
C PRO A 104 -5.15 8.33 -11.23
N SER A 105 -4.59 8.27 -10.02
CA SER A 105 -4.85 7.16 -9.08
C SER A 105 -6.34 7.03 -8.73
N ILE A 106 -7.06 8.14 -8.57
CA ILE A 106 -8.51 8.13 -8.32
C ILE A 106 -9.27 7.53 -9.51
N VAL A 107 -8.90 7.92 -10.73
CA VAL A 107 -9.51 7.39 -11.95
C VAL A 107 -9.25 5.89 -12.07
N PHE A 108 -8.01 5.45 -11.83
CA PHE A 108 -7.64 4.04 -11.84
C PHE A 108 -8.33 3.23 -10.73
N ALA A 109 -8.59 3.82 -9.55
CA ALA A 109 -9.39 3.19 -8.50
C ALA A 109 -10.80 2.87 -9.00
N GLY A 110 -11.44 3.81 -9.71
CA GLY A 110 -12.75 3.59 -10.35
C GLY A 110 -12.73 2.46 -11.40
N PHE A 111 -11.69 2.42 -12.23
CA PHE A 111 -11.49 1.31 -13.18
C PHE A 111 -11.28 -0.02 -12.48
N GLY A 112 -10.47 -0.05 -11.42
CA GLY A 112 -10.23 -1.25 -10.61
C GLY A 112 -11.52 -1.79 -10.00
N ALA A 113 -12.32 -0.91 -9.39
CA ALA A 113 -13.61 -1.28 -8.81
C ALA A 113 -14.58 -1.83 -9.86
N LYS A 114 -14.70 -1.16 -11.02
CA LYS A 114 -15.55 -1.61 -12.12
C LYS A 114 -15.10 -2.96 -12.69
N TYR A 115 -13.79 -3.17 -12.83
CA TYR A 115 -13.23 -4.42 -13.31
C TYR A 115 -13.48 -5.55 -12.31
N ALA A 116 -13.24 -5.31 -11.00
CA ALA A 116 -13.50 -6.27 -9.95
C ALA A 116 -15.00 -6.65 -9.87
N GLY A 117 -15.88 -5.68 -10.00
CA GLY A 117 -17.33 -5.94 -10.04
C GLY A 117 -17.79 -6.77 -11.25
N LYS A 118 -17.11 -6.64 -12.40
CA LYS A 118 -17.47 -7.37 -13.63
C LYS A 118 -16.87 -8.78 -13.70
N TYR A 119 -15.63 -8.95 -13.29
CA TYR A 119 -14.85 -10.19 -13.50
C TYR A 119 -14.51 -10.92 -12.20
N GLY A 120 -14.90 -10.36 -11.05
CA GLY A 120 -14.61 -10.88 -9.72
C GLY A 120 -13.27 -10.38 -9.17
N SER A 121 -13.20 -10.25 -7.85
CA SER A 121 -12.08 -9.68 -7.10
C SER A 121 -10.76 -10.43 -7.37
N LYS A 122 -10.79 -11.77 -7.35
CA LYS A 122 -9.62 -12.61 -7.63
C LYS A 122 -9.02 -12.34 -9.02
N ASN A 123 -9.87 -12.33 -10.06
CA ASN A 123 -9.40 -12.10 -11.43
C ASN A 123 -8.86 -10.69 -11.61
N ALA A 124 -9.44 -9.70 -10.94
CA ALA A 124 -8.97 -8.32 -10.94
C ALA A 124 -7.57 -8.24 -10.34
N ILE A 125 -7.34 -8.79 -9.15
CA ILE A 125 -6.03 -8.81 -8.50
C ILE A 125 -4.99 -9.45 -9.42
N VAL A 126 -5.26 -10.66 -9.93
CA VAL A 126 -4.31 -11.40 -10.78
C VAL A 126 -3.97 -10.63 -12.06
N THR A 127 -4.97 -10.04 -12.71
CA THR A 127 -4.76 -9.29 -13.97
C THR A 127 -3.93 -8.04 -13.73
N TRP A 128 -4.30 -7.22 -12.74
CA TRP A 128 -3.59 -5.97 -12.46
C TRP A 128 -2.20 -6.20 -11.88
N THR A 129 -2.00 -7.26 -11.08
CA THR A 129 -0.66 -7.65 -10.61
C THR A 129 0.25 -8.08 -11.78
N LYS A 130 -0.28 -8.81 -12.76
CA LYS A 130 0.49 -9.13 -13.99
C LYS A 130 0.89 -7.87 -14.75
N ILE A 131 0.00 -6.89 -14.86
CA ILE A 131 0.31 -5.59 -15.48
C ILE A 131 1.41 -4.88 -14.69
N CYS A 132 1.31 -4.82 -13.36
CA CYS A 132 2.37 -4.26 -12.50
C CYS A 132 3.71 -4.93 -12.75
N MET A 133 3.74 -6.27 -12.86
CA MET A 133 4.97 -7.03 -13.08
C MET A 133 5.59 -6.71 -14.45
N VAL A 134 4.78 -6.65 -15.51
CA VAL A 134 5.26 -6.29 -16.86
C VAL A 134 5.84 -4.86 -16.86
N VAL A 135 5.10 -3.90 -16.27
CA VAL A 135 5.57 -2.50 -16.20
C VAL A 135 6.83 -2.38 -15.34
N ALA A 136 6.94 -3.14 -14.25
CA ALA A 136 8.15 -3.16 -13.42
C ALA A 136 9.37 -3.69 -14.20
N VAL A 137 9.20 -4.75 -15.01
CA VAL A 137 10.26 -5.27 -15.88
C VAL A 137 10.65 -4.24 -16.94
N ILE A 138 9.70 -3.57 -17.58
CA ILE A 138 9.96 -2.48 -18.53
C ILE A 138 10.74 -1.35 -17.85
N SER A 139 10.35 -0.97 -16.63
CA SER A 139 11.04 0.06 -15.85
C SER A 139 12.48 -0.34 -15.50
N LEU A 140 12.71 -1.62 -15.18
CA LEU A 140 14.04 -2.14 -14.94
C LEU A 140 14.91 -2.04 -16.20
N VAL A 141 14.40 -2.47 -17.35
CA VAL A 141 15.11 -2.35 -18.65
C VAL A 141 15.37 -0.89 -18.98
N PHE A 142 14.40 -0.01 -18.73
CA PHE A 142 14.56 1.44 -18.92
C PHE A 142 15.78 1.98 -18.16
N PHE A 143 15.93 1.67 -16.88
CA PHE A 143 17.08 2.10 -16.07
C PHE A 143 18.42 1.45 -16.44
N ILE A 144 18.39 0.29 -17.11
CA ILE A 144 19.63 -0.36 -17.61
C ILE A 144 20.09 0.30 -18.90
N VAL A 145 19.17 0.71 -19.79
CA VAL A 145 19.48 1.21 -21.13
C VAL A 145 19.69 2.72 -21.15
N ILE A 146 18.99 3.47 -20.32
CA ILE A 146 18.98 4.93 -20.32
C ILE A 146 19.80 5.45 -19.14
N ASP A 147 20.65 6.45 -19.38
CA ASP A 147 21.35 7.15 -18.32
C ASP A 147 20.34 7.90 -17.43
N PRO A 148 20.25 7.54 -16.13
CA PRO A 148 19.28 8.15 -15.21
C PRO A 148 19.40 9.66 -15.07
N ASN A 149 20.59 10.24 -15.26
CA ASN A 149 20.81 11.69 -15.19
C ASN A 149 20.02 12.46 -16.27
N THR A 150 19.72 11.81 -17.41
CA THR A 150 18.91 12.45 -18.47
C THR A 150 17.43 12.62 -18.08
N ILE A 151 16.97 11.96 -17.02
CA ILE A 151 15.60 12.06 -16.51
C ILE A 151 15.37 13.42 -15.84
N SER A 152 16.41 14.07 -15.30
CA SER A 152 16.32 15.39 -14.67
C SER A 152 16.03 16.52 -15.67
N SER A 153 16.37 16.32 -16.95
CA SER A 153 16.14 17.30 -18.02
C SER A 153 14.82 17.04 -18.74
N PHE A 154 14.08 18.11 -19.05
CA PHE A 154 12.84 18.00 -19.81
C PHE A 154 13.11 17.43 -21.21
N GLY A 155 12.65 16.21 -21.44
CA GLY A 155 12.88 15.50 -22.70
C GLY A 155 12.11 14.19 -22.79
N PHE A 156 12.40 13.41 -23.82
CA PHE A 156 11.74 12.13 -24.06
C PHE A 156 11.92 11.16 -22.88
N THR A 157 13.10 11.13 -22.27
CA THR A 157 13.43 10.25 -21.13
C THR A 157 12.63 10.58 -19.90
N MET A 158 12.46 11.86 -19.57
CA MET A 158 11.61 12.32 -18.48
C MET A 158 10.15 11.93 -18.70
N ILE A 159 9.62 12.19 -19.90
CA ILE A 159 8.23 11.88 -20.24
C ILE A 159 7.99 10.36 -20.16
N ALA A 160 8.90 9.56 -20.72
CA ALA A 160 8.80 8.10 -20.65
C ALA A 160 8.80 7.58 -19.20
N TYR A 161 9.68 8.11 -18.35
CA TYR A 161 9.75 7.75 -16.93
C TYR A 161 8.46 8.13 -16.19
N VAL A 162 7.94 9.34 -16.42
CA VAL A 162 6.67 9.80 -15.82
C VAL A 162 5.52 8.90 -16.24
N VAL A 163 5.41 8.56 -17.52
CA VAL A 163 4.35 7.68 -18.04
C VAL A 163 4.44 6.27 -17.41
N LEU A 164 5.64 5.68 -17.36
CA LEU A 164 5.85 4.37 -16.73
C LEU A 164 5.45 4.40 -15.25
N THR A 165 5.83 5.45 -14.52
CA THR A 165 5.49 5.63 -13.11
C THR A 165 3.98 5.79 -12.91
N LEU A 166 3.30 6.56 -13.77
CA LEU A 166 1.84 6.74 -13.70
C LEU A 166 1.09 5.44 -13.98
N ILE A 167 1.51 4.67 -14.99
CA ILE A 167 0.90 3.37 -15.30
C ILE A 167 1.10 2.39 -14.14
N LEU A 168 2.30 2.34 -13.58
CA LEU A 168 2.61 1.46 -12.46
C LEU A 168 1.77 1.82 -11.22
N ASN A 169 1.69 3.11 -10.86
CA ASN A 169 0.90 3.57 -9.73
C ASN A 169 -0.62 3.36 -9.97
N GLY A 170 -1.08 3.59 -11.19
CA GLY A 170 -2.46 3.30 -11.58
C GLY A 170 -2.81 1.82 -11.46
N ALA A 171 -1.96 0.94 -11.98
CA ALA A 171 -2.17 -0.51 -11.88
C ALA A 171 -2.16 -0.98 -10.41
N LYS A 172 -1.24 -0.47 -9.57
CA LYS A 172 -1.24 -0.72 -8.12
C LYS A 172 -2.53 -0.28 -7.46
N MET A 173 -3.08 0.86 -7.85
CA MET A 173 -4.34 1.36 -7.30
C MET A 173 -5.51 0.45 -7.65
N CYS A 174 -5.53 -0.12 -8.86
CA CYS A 174 -6.51 -1.13 -9.26
C CYS A 174 -6.40 -2.40 -8.41
N VAL A 175 -5.17 -2.86 -8.09
CA VAL A 175 -4.95 -4.01 -7.18
C VAL A 175 -5.51 -3.68 -5.80
N THR A 176 -5.11 -2.56 -5.22
CA THR A 176 -5.56 -2.14 -3.87
C THR A 176 -7.08 -2.05 -3.76
N THR A 177 -7.75 -1.56 -4.82
CA THR A 177 -9.21 -1.48 -4.84
C THR A 177 -9.84 -2.87 -4.90
N ALA A 178 -9.28 -3.79 -5.67
CA ALA A 178 -9.75 -5.18 -5.76
C ALA A 178 -9.49 -5.96 -4.47
N ASP A 179 -8.43 -5.65 -3.73
CA ASP A 179 -8.09 -6.26 -2.45
C ASP A 179 -9.17 -6.06 -1.40
N VAL A 180 -9.78 -4.87 -1.35
CA VAL A 180 -10.88 -4.58 -0.41
C VAL A 180 -12.06 -5.50 -0.65
N SER A 181 -12.45 -5.70 -1.92
CA SER A 181 -13.54 -6.62 -2.27
C SER A 181 -13.16 -8.08 -2.00
N PHE A 182 -11.91 -8.48 -2.27
CA PHE A 182 -11.45 -9.84 -2.02
C PHE A 182 -11.40 -10.19 -0.54
N MET A 183 -11.12 -9.23 0.33
CA MET A 183 -11.20 -9.43 1.77
C MET A 183 -12.65 -9.75 2.21
N ALA A 184 -13.66 -9.11 1.63
CA ALA A 184 -15.07 -9.46 1.87
C ALA A 184 -15.37 -10.89 1.41
N ASP A 185 -14.90 -11.29 0.22
CA ASP A 185 -15.05 -12.66 -0.29
C ASP A 185 -14.43 -13.71 0.66
N ILE A 186 -13.31 -13.39 1.31
CA ILE A 186 -12.66 -14.28 2.31
C ILE A 186 -13.54 -14.41 3.58
N VAL A 187 -14.17 -13.33 4.01
CA VAL A 187 -15.10 -13.36 5.16
C VAL A 187 -16.30 -14.23 4.86
N ASP A 188 -16.87 -14.10 3.67
CA ASP A 188 -18.01 -14.92 3.24
C ASP A 188 -17.63 -16.39 3.09
N TYR A 189 -16.44 -16.68 2.56
CA TYR A 189 -15.89 -18.04 2.52
C TYR A 189 -15.75 -18.66 3.92
N GLU A 190 -15.30 -17.89 4.90
CA GLU A 190 -15.18 -18.39 6.27
C GLU A 190 -16.56 -18.68 6.89
N LEU A 191 -17.54 -17.84 6.60
CA LEU A 191 -18.92 -18.08 7.03
C LEU A 191 -19.47 -19.39 6.45
N ASP A 192 -19.28 -19.62 5.15
CA ASP A 192 -19.70 -20.87 4.49
C ASP A 192 -18.97 -22.10 5.06
N ARG A 193 -17.66 -21.98 5.31
CA ARG A 193 -16.81 -23.07 5.81
C ARG A 193 -17.11 -23.44 7.27
N SER A 194 -17.25 -22.47 8.14
CA SER A 194 -17.31 -22.68 9.60
C SER A 194 -18.67 -22.39 10.24
N GLY A 195 -19.60 -21.82 9.47
CA GLY A 195 -20.87 -21.32 9.98
C GLY A 195 -20.74 -20.11 10.93
N ARG A 196 -19.53 -19.54 11.07
CA ARG A 196 -19.23 -18.45 12.00
C ARG A 196 -18.91 -17.16 11.21
N TYR A 197 -19.70 -16.12 11.46
CA TYR A 197 -19.42 -14.80 10.90
C TYR A 197 -18.40 -14.06 11.77
N VAL A 198 -17.13 -14.08 11.36
CA VAL A 198 -16.01 -13.57 12.18
C VAL A 198 -15.12 -12.56 11.41
N PRO A 199 -15.69 -11.49 10.84
CA PRO A 199 -14.93 -10.53 10.04
C PRO A 199 -13.80 -9.87 10.83
N ALA A 200 -14.02 -9.54 12.11
CA ALA A 200 -13.02 -8.93 12.98
C ALA A 200 -11.80 -9.84 13.21
N VAL A 201 -12.00 -11.17 13.29
CA VAL A 201 -10.91 -12.13 13.42
C VAL A 201 -10.06 -12.16 12.16
N ILE A 202 -10.70 -12.22 10.98
CA ILE A 202 -10.03 -12.30 9.69
C ILE A 202 -9.24 -11.02 9.41
N THR A 203 -9.88 -9.86 9.52
CA THR A 203 -9.23 -8.56 9.29
C THR A 203 -8.17 -8.26 10.34
N GLY A 204 -8.38 -8.64 11.59
CA GLY A 204 -7.40 -8.53 12.67
C GLY A 204 -6.17 -9.40 12.42
N THR A 205 -6.36 -10.66 11.99
CA THR A 205 -5.26 -11.57 11.62
C THR A 205 -4.44 -11.00 10.47
N TYR A 206 -5.11 -10.55 9.41
CA TYR A 206 -4.45 -9.90 8.28
C TYR A 206 -3.66 -8.66 8.74
N SER A 207 -4.28 -7.75 9.50
CA SER A 207 -3.66 -6.51 9.96
C SER A 207 -2.44 -6.75 10.84
N LEU A 208 -2.47 -7.77 11.69
CA LEU A 208 -1.32 -8.16 12.51
C LEU A 208 -0.14 -8.56 11.62
N ILE A 209 -0.37 -9.44 10.66
CA ILE A 209 0.67 -9.92 9.74
C ILE A 209 1.16 -8.79 8.84
N ASP A 210 0.27 -7.93 8.32
CA ASP A 210 0.62 -6.75 7.52
C ASP A 210 1.59 -5.81 8.27
N LYS A 211 1.37 -5.57 9.56
CA LYS A 211 2.26 -4.74 10.39
C LYS A 211 3.62 -5.38 10.62
N LEU A 212 3.66 -6.69 10.85
CA LEU A 212 4.93 -7.42 10.98
C LEU A 212 5.74 -7.36 9.68
N ILE A 213 5.09 -7.57 8.54
CA ILE A 213 5.73 -7.51 7.22
C ILE A 213 6.19 -6.08 6.89
N SER A 214 5.38 -5.07 7.21
CA SER A 214 5.76 -3.67 6.99
C SER A 214 7.01 -3.26 7.76
N SER A 215 7.20 -3.80 8.97
CA SER A 215 8.42 -3.55 9.75
C SER A 215 9.67 -4.22 9.14
N LEU A 216 9.52 -5.38 8.50
CA LEU A 216 10.62 -6.05 7.79
C LEU A 216 11.08 -5.26 6.56
N SER A 217 10.19 -4.54 5.90
CA SER A 217 10.52 -3.75 4.71
C SER A 217 11.57 -2.66 5.00
N ALA A 218 11.52 -2.06 6.18
CA ALA A 218 12.52 -1.09 6.61
C ALA A 218 13.90 -1.72 6.79
N LEU A 219 13.95 -2.93 7.36
CA LEU A 219 15.19 -3.70 7.50
C LEU A 219 15.77 -4.09 6.12
N ILE A 220 14.92 -4.51 5.19
CA ILE A 220 15.33 -4.86 3.82
C ILE A 220 15.89 -3.64 3.10
N ALA A 221 15.20 -2.48 3.16
CA ALA A 221 15.67 -1.26 2.53
C ALA A 221 17.01 -0.78 3.10
N THR A 222 17.12 -0.74 4.42
CA THR A 222 18.35 -0.34 5.11
C THR A 222 19.50 -1.33 4.85
N GLY A 223 19.19 -2.62 4.85
CA GLY A 223 20.17 -3.67 4.53
C GLY A 223 20.68 -3.58 3.10
N ALA A 224 19.81 -3.36 2.12
CA ALA A 224 20.18 -3.16 0.72
C ALA A 224 21.13 -1.97 0.55
N VAL A 225 20.84 -0.85 1.21
CA VAL A 225 21.67 0.36 1.18
C VAL A 225 23.00 0.14 1.87
N ALA A 226 23.04 -0.62 2.98
CA ALA A 226 24.27 -0.97 3.68
C ALA A 226 25.20 -1.86 2.83
N ILE A 227 24.65 -2.80 2.05
CA ILE A 227 25.41 -3.66 1.13
C ILE A 227 26.12 -2.82 0.06
N ILE A 228 25.51 -1.73 -0.40
CA ILE A 228 26.10 -0.80 -1.38
C ILE A 228 27.21 0.07 -0.76
N GLY A 229 27.40 0.02 0.56
CA GLY A 229 28.48 0.72 1.28
C GLY A 229 28.07 1.95 2.07
N TYR A 230 26.79 2.31 2.08
CA TYR A 230 26.29 3.44 2.88
C TYR A 230 25.95 2.98 4.31
N THR A 231 26.98 2.84 5.15
CA THR A 231 26.81 2.31 6.52
C THR A 231 26.78 3.36 7.61
N LYS A 232 27.27 4.59 7.37
CA LYS A 232 27.48 5.59 8.42
C LYS A 232 26.80 6.94 8.21
N THR A 233 26.46 7.30 6.98
CA THR A 233 25.82 8.58 6.66
C THR A 233 24.76 8.39 5.59
N MET A 234 23.66 9.14 5.67
CA MET A 234 22.73 9.21 4.55
C MET A 234 23.47 9.73 3.30
N PRO A 235 23.18 9.18 2.10
CA PRO A 235 23.69 9.72 0.86
C PRO A 235 23.36 11.22 0.78
N GLN A 236 24.36 12.03 0.48
CA GLN A 236 24.14 13.46 0.26
C GLN A 236 23.79 13.68 -1.20
N THR A 237 22.80 14.48 -1.46
CA THR A 237 22.47 14.98 -2.78
C THR A 237 23.55 15.95 -3.23
N ASN A 238 24.12 15.75 -4.41
CA ASN A 238 25.01 16.71 -5.05
C ASN A 238 24.24 17.97 -5.48
#